data_9b49a51743541c02626570974aac8c10
#
_entry.id   9b49a51743541c02626570974aac8c10
#
_cell.length_a   1.000
_cell.length_b   1.000
_cell.length_c   1.000
_cell.angle_alpha   90.00
_cell.angle_beta   90.00
_cell.angle_gamma   90.00
#
_symmetry.space_group_name_H-M   'P 1'
#
loop_
_entity.id
_entity.type
_entity.pdbx_description
1 polymer ?
#
loop_
_entity_poly.entity_id
_entity_poly.type
_entity_poly.pdbx_seq_one_letter_code
_entity_poly.pdbx_strand_id
1 'polypeptide(L)'
;MDDLKENNSGTEIEKVTRLPLTSDYVFKRIFAREENNSMLKDFLEAILNIHINKVEVKNPELTPNMADEKLGILDLKLDIDNKRVVDVEMQVSNEHNIKERSSTYLSKLAAEQLKAKQNYKELKKIITINILKYNYLKRNAYHSIARMKYMNTNPTEFVDMGYKKEEEEATNTFEMHFIELPKFKQKNPDCNTKLEQWLWLIDGSEEEKVKMSAKENEEINKTVEELNKLSKNPDEVAKYEEREWSIMRYNVEMETNRKIGEKEGEKAGRENEKRNVIKNLHKLNIPIEQIAQAVELTEKEVEEILKIQEN
;
A
#
# COMPACT_ATOMS: atom_id res chain seq x y z
N MET A 1 4.26 -70.62 -1.77
CA MET A 1 5.07 -69.48 -1.26
C MET A 1 4.61 -68.28 -2.07
N ASP A 2 3.56 -67.62 -1.55
CA ASP A 2 2.89 -66.52 -2.18
C ASP A 2 3.51 -65.21 -1.64
N ASP A 3 4.09 -64.47 -2.54
CA ASP A 3 4.60 -63.13 -2.23
C ASP A 3 3.44 -62.12 -2.23
N LEU A 4 3.05 -61.71 -1.05
CA LEU A 4 2.13 -60.60 -0.82
C LEU A 4 2.85 -59.33 -1.18
N LYS A 5 2.51 -58.73 -2.35
CA LYS A 5 2.82 -57.34 -2.68
C LYS A 5 1.91 -56.43 -1.84
N GLU A 6 2.44 -55.80 -0.85
CA GLU A 6 1.83 -54.67 -0.15
C GLU A 6 1.73 -53.48 -1.16
N ASN A 7 0.52 -53.19 -1.56
CA ASN A 7 0.18 -51.95 -2.26
C ASN A 7 0.20 -50.79 -1.27
N ASN A 8 1.33 -50.11 -1.18
CA ASN A 8 1.46 -48.87 -0.44
C ASN A 8 0.91 -47.73 -1.33
N SER A 9 -0.44 -47.59 -1.38
CA SER A 9 -1.08 -46.41 -1.94
C SER A 9 -0.90 -45.23 -0.96
N GLY A 10 0.29 -44.69 -0.93
CA GLY A 10 0.52 -43.37 -0.33
C GLY A 10 -0.28 -42.35 -1.15
N THR A 11 -1.41 -41.94 -0.64
CA THR A 11 -2.10 -40.75 -1.10
C THR A 11 -1.14 -39.58 -0.90
N GLU A 12 -0.44 -39.17 -1.95
CA GLU A 12 0.18 -37.86 -2.02
C GLU A 12 -0.94 -36.86 -1.76
N ILE A 13 -0.92 -36.26 -0.57
CA ILE A 13 -1.76 -35.11 -0.27
C ILE A 13 -1.23 -34.00 -1.20
N GLU A 14 -1.93 -33.77 -2.30
CA GLU A 14 -1.70 -32.61 -3.16
C GLU A 14 -1.64 -31.40 -2.28
N LYS A 15 -0.47 -30.79 -2.20
CA LYS A 15 -0.22 -29.56 -1.44
C LYS A 15 -0.95 -28.42 -2.16
N VAL A 16 -2.25 -28.28 -1.89
CA VAL A 16 -3.05 -27.19 -2.44
C VAL A 16 -2.40 -25.88 -1.98
N THR A 17 -1.73 -25.23 -2.91
CA THR A 17 -1.16 -23.90 -2.67
C THR A 17 -2.33 -22.91 -2.55
N ARG A 18 -2.57 -22.40 -1.37
CA ARG A 18 -3.63 -21.41 -1.12
C ARG A 18 -3.33 -20.12 -1.86
N LEU A 19 -4.37 -19.51 -2.43
CA LEU A 19 -4.29 -18.16 -2.97
C LEU A 19 -3.91 -17.18 -1.84
N PRO A 20 -2.99 -16.22 -2.10
CA PRO A 20 -2.48 -15.35 -1.05
C PRO A 20 -3.49 -14.27 -0.67
N LEU A 21 -3.78 -14.11 0.63
CA LEU A 21 -4.61 -13.01 1.15
C LEU A 21 -3.98 -11.63 0.94
N THR A 22 -2.71 -11.56 0.56
CA THR A 22 -2.05 -10.31 0.19
C THR A 22 -2.40 -9.84 -1.23
N SER A 23 -3.14 -10.62 -2.02
CA SER A 23 -3.76 -10.13 -3.25
C SER A 23 -5.02 -9.33 -2.93
N ASP A 24 -5.18 -8.16 -3.53
CA ASP A 24 -6.37 -7.30 -3.42
C ASP A 24 -7.64 -8.07 -3.83
N TYR A 25 -7.54 -8.86 -4.92
CA TYR A 25 -8.62 -9.70 -5.39
C TYR A 25 -9.05 -10.73 -4.35
N VAL A 26 -8.10 -11.51 -3.82
CA VAL A 26 -8.37 -12.58 -2.85
C VAL A 26 -8.89 -11.99 -1.54
N PHE A 27 -8.27 -10.92 -1.06
CA PHE A 27 -8.67 -10.20 0.15
C PHE A 27 -10.13 -9.74 0.05
N LYS A 28 -10.46 -9.02 -1.02
CA LYS A 28 -11.83 -8.54 -1.25
C LYS A 28 -12.81 -9.70 -1.45
N ARG A 29 -12.39 -10.77 -2.15
CA ARG A 29 -13.24 -11.95 -2.42
C ARG A 29 -13.61 -12.70 -1.14
N ILE A 30 -12.73 -12.69 -0.13
CA ILE A 30 -13.00 -13.28 1.19
C ILE A 30 -13.81 -12.32 2.06
N PHE A 31 -13.37 -11.06 2.23
CA PHE A 31 -13.91 -10.17 3.26
C PHE A 31 -15.08 -9.28 2.82
N ALA A 32 -15.34 -9.13 1.51
CA ALA A 32 -16.46 -8.32 1.05
C ALA A 32 -17.82 -9.05 1.04
N ARG A 33 -17.84 -10.35 1.34
CA ARG A 33 -19.06 -11.15 1.37
C ARG A 33 -19.78 -11.02 2.71
N GLU A 34 -21.09 -10.86 2.66
CA GLU A 34 -21.90 -10.70 3.88
C GLU A 34 -21.83 -11.94 4.79
N GLU A 35 -21.78 -13.14 4.21
CA GLU A 35 -21.63 -14.39 4.95
C GLU A 35 -20.32 -14.47 5.75
N ASN A 36 -19.31 -13.69 5.39
CA ASN A 36 -17.99 -13.65 6.02
C ASN A 36 -17.82 -12.48 7.01
N ASN A 37 -18.90 -11.80 7.35
CA ASN A 37 -18.86 -10.63 8.24
C ASN A 37 -18.26 -10.95 9.63
N SER A 38 -18.38 -12.17 10.15
CA SER A 38 -17.76 -12.54 11.42
C SER A 38 -16.23 -12.56 11.33
N MET A 39 -15.68 -13.07 10.22
CA MET A 39 -14.24 -13.09 9.96
C MET A 39 -13.70 -11.67 9.82
N LEU A 40 -14.37 -10.83 9.02
CA LEU A 40 -14.01 -9.42 8.84
C LEU A 40 -14.05 -8.65 10.17
N LYS A 41 -15.08 -8.87 10.97
CA LYS A 41 -15.23 -8.25 12.29
C LYS A 41 -14.07 -8.63 13.21
N ASP A 42 -13.75 -9.92 13.35
CA ASP A 42 -12.66 -10.41 14.22
C ASP A 42 -11.29 -9.87 13.77
N PHE A 43 -11.06 -9.79 12.46
CA PHE A 43 -9.87 -9.17 11.87
C PHE A 43 -9.75 -7.67 12.23
N LEU A 44 -10.84 -6.91 12.09
CA LEU A 44 -10.86 -5.49 12.42
C LEU A 44 -10.72 -5.24 13.93
N GLU A 45 -11.36 -6.05 14.77
CA GLU A 45 -11.21 -6.01 16.22
C GLU A 45 -9.75 -6.23 16.64
N ALA A 46 -9.05 -7.16 15.96
CA ALA A 46 -7.66 -7.45 16.22
C ALA A 46 -6.74 -6.26 15.89
N ILE A 47 -6.99 -5.52 14.79
CA ILE A 47 -6.18 -4.36 14.39
C ILE A 47 -6.50 -3.13 15.22
N LEU A 48 -7.79 -2.84 15.40
CA LEU A 48 -8.25 -1.59 16.01
C LEU A 48 -8.27 -1.64 17.54
N ASN A 49 -8.16 -2.85 18.11
CA ASN A 49 -8.27 -3.13 19.54
C ASN A 49 -9.55 -2.52 20.16
N ILE A 50 -10.66 -2.72 19.50
CA ILE A 50 -12.00 -2.27 19.92
C ILE A 50 -12.99 -3.41 19.76
N HIS A 51 -14.10 -3.37 20.51
CA HIS A 51 -15.23 -4.24 20.24
C HIS A 51 -16.11 -3.65 19.13
N ILE A 52 -16.52 -4.48 18.17
CA ILE A 52 -17.37 -4.11 17.03
C ILE A 52 -18.69 -4.87 17.13
N ASN A 53 -19.82 -4.17 17.08
CA ASN A 53 -21.13 -4.82 17.05
C ASN A 53 -21.54 -5.16 15.61
N LYS A 54 -21.36 -4.21 14.68
CA LYS A 54 -21.76 -4.35 13.28
C LYS A 54 -20.68 -3.82 12.36
N VAL A 55 -20.39 -4.58 11.31
CA VAL A 55 -19.59 -4.12 10.17
C VAL A 55 -20.44 -4.23 8.89
N GLU A 56 -20.31 -3.25 8.00
CA GLU A 56 -21.02 -3.20 6.73
C GLU A 56 -20.05 -2.82 5.63
N VAL A 57 -19.92 -3.67 4.60
CA VAL A 57 -19.10 -3.39 3.42
C VAL A 57 -19.86 -2.43 2.50
N LYS A 58 -19.22 -1.30 2.15
CA LYS A 58 -19.83 -0.25 1.32
C LYS A 58 -19.47 -0.36 -0.17
N ASN A 59 -18.46 -1.15 -0.53
CA ASN A 59 -18.03 -1.41 -1.91
C ASN A 59 -17.81 -2.91 -2.18
N PRO A 60 -18.86 -3.76 -2.06
CA PRO A 60 -18.70 -5.20 -2.17
C PRO A 60 -18.39 -5.66 -3.61
N GLU A 61 -18.64 -4.81 -4.62
CA GLU A 61 -18.45 -5.18 -6.02
C GLU A 61 -16.96 -5.23 -6.40
N LEU A 62 -16.58 -6.30 -7.09
CA LEU A 62 -15.28 -6.43 -7.75
C LEU A 62 -15.39 -5.70 -9.10
N THR A 63 -14.77 -4.54 -9.22
CA THR A 63 -14.74 -3.81 -10.49
C THR A 63 -13.77 -4.46 -11.48
N PRO A 64 -14.20 -4.83 -12.71
CA PRO A 64 -13.36 -5.55 -13.66
C PRO A 64 -12.19 -4.75 -14.24
N ASN A 65 -12.26 -3.42 -14.26
CA ASN A 65 -11.31 -2.54 -14.97
C ASN A 65 -10.58 -1.58 -14.02
N MET A 66 -9.61 -2.07 -13.26
CA MET A 66 -8.78 -1.21 -12.42
C MET A 66 -7.54 -0.64 -13.15
N ALA A 67 -7.31 -0.98 -14.43
CA ALA A 67 -6.14 -0.52 -15.18
C ALA A 67 -6.19 0.96 -15.57
N ASP A 68 -7.37 1.56 -15.70
CA ASP A 68 -7.54 2.94 -16.21
C ASP A 68 -7.84 4.00 -15.15
N GLU A 69 -8.10 3.62 -13.90
CA GLU A 69 -8.46 4.58 -12.86
C GLU A 69 -7.25 4.94 -11.96
N LYS A 70 -6.56 6.02 -12.31
CA LYS A 70 -5.55 6.69 -11.46
C LYS A 70 -6.09 7.22 -10.13
N LEU A 71 -7.40 7.24 -9.94
CA LEU A 71 -8.07 7.64 -8.70
C LEU A 71 -8.45 6.37 -7.94
N GLY A 72 -7.61 6.02 -6.96
CA GLY A 72 -7.69 4.83 -6.14
C GLY A 72 -9.10 4.37 -5.80
N ILE A 73 -9.48 3.23 -6.33
CA ILE A 73 -10.59 2.46 -5.81
C ILE A 73 -10.10 1.88 -4.49
N LEU A 74 -10.81 2.14 -3.40
CA LEU A 74 -10.52 1.59 -2.09
C LEU A 74 -10.68 0.07 -2.14
N ASP A 75 -9.72 -0.67 -1.58
CA ASP A 75 -9.76 -2.13 -1.59
C ASP A 75 -10.98 -2.63 -0.82
N LEU A 76 -11.20 -2.12 0.39
CA LEU A 76 -12.37 -2.48 1.19
C LEU A 76 -12.84 -1.30 2.05
N LYS A 77 -13.95 -0.65 1.63
CA LYS A 77 -14.58 0.45 2.36
C LYS A 77 -15.69 -0.08 3.28
N LEU A 78 -15.61 0.28 4.55
CA LEU A 78 -16.45 -0.27 5.60
C LEU A 78 -17.12 0.84 6.42
N ASP A 79 -18.31 0.54 6.95
CA ASP A 79 -18.93 1.28 8.04
C ASP A 79 -18.97 0.39 9.29
N ILE A 80 -18.43 0.87 10.39
CA ILE A 80 -18.40 0.17 11.67
C ILE A 80 -19.29 0.90 12.67
N ASP A 81 -20.31 0.19 13.18
CA ASP A 81 -21.25 0.64 14.21
C ASP A 81 -21.93 1.98 13.88
N ASN A 82 -21.99 2.37 12.62
CA ASN A 82 -22.44 3.69 12.17
C ASN A 82 -21.65 4.87 12.81
N LYS A 83 -20.46 4.60 13.34
CA LYS A 83 -19.60 5.57 14.05
C LYS A 83 -18.25 5.79 13.37
N ARG A 84 -17.81 4.83 12.55
CA ARG A 84 -16.50 4.85 11.89
C ARG A 84 -16.63 4.46 10.43
N VAL A 85 -15.90 5.15 9.57
CA VAL A 85 -15.65 4.75 8.19
C VAL A 85 -14.22 4.24 8.13
N VAL A 86 -14.05 2.99 7.71
CA VAL A 86 -12.74 2.34 7.65
C VAL A 86 -12.45 1.96 6.20
N ASP A 87 -11.23 2.21 5.79
CA ASP A 87 -10.68 1.76 4.53
C ASP A 87 -9.51 0.83 4.80
N VAL A 88 -9.55 -0.36 4.21
CA VAL A 88 -8.47 -1.36 4.31
C VAL A 88 -7.82 -1.51 2.95
N GLU A 89 -6.52 -1.26 2.90
CA GLU A 89 -5.70 -1.28 1.69
C GLU A 89 -4.60 -2.33 1.78
N MET A 90 -4.50 -3.18 0.76
CA MET A 90 -3.41 -4.13 0.59
C MET A 90 -2.37 -3.58 -0.40
N GLN A 91 -1.14 -3.32 0.08
CA GLN A 91 -0.08 -2.69 -0.72
C GLN A 91 1.08 -3.65 -0.96
N VAL A 92 1.16 -4.18 -2.18
CA VAL A 92 2.19 -5.15 -2.58
C VAL A 92 3.47 -4.45 -3.03
N SER A 93 3.35 -3.35 -3.78
CA SER A 93 4.46 -2.60 -4.36
C SER A 93 4.72 -1.29 -3.62
N ASN A 94 6.00 -0.96 -3.39
CA ASN A 94 6.40 0.30 -2.76
C ASN A 94 6.56 1.40 -3.82
N GLU A 95 5.55 2.19 -4.02
CA GLU A 95 5.58 3.38 -4.89
C GLU A 95 6.10 4.64 -4.18
N HIS A 96 6.60 4.52 -2.95
CA HIS A 96 7.12 5.61 -2.11
C HIS A 96 6.12 6.73 -1.79
N ASN A 97 4.83 6.52 -1.99
CA ASN A 97 3.75 7.53 -1.86
C ASN A 97 2.64 7.13 -0.87
N ILE A 98 2.83 6.09 -0.05
CA ILE A 98 1.77 5.54 0.80
C ILE A 98 1.21 6.57 1.80
N LYS A 99 2.01 7.52 2.30
CA LYS A 99 1.54 8.56 3.23
C LYS A 99 0.61 9.54 2.52
N GLU A 100 1.01 9.99 1.33
CA GLU A 100 0.26 10.90 0.48
C GLU A 100 -1.04 10.23 0.03
N ARG A 101 -0.97 8.95 -0.38
CA ARG A 101 -2.11 8.14 -0.78
C ARG A 101 -3.10 7.97 0.38
N SER A 102 -2.65 7.55 1.56
CA SER A 102 -3.51 7.39 2.74
C SER A 102 -4.14 8.71 3.17
N SER A 103 -3.40 9.82 3.12
CA SER A 103 -3.92 11.17 3.42
C SER A 103 -4.99 11.60 2.42
N THR A 104 -4.80 11.28 1.14
CA THR A 104 -5.78 11.54 0.07
C THR A 104 -7.07 10.74 0.30
N TYR A 105 -6.96 9.47 0.68
CA TYR A 105 -8.11 8.63 0.99
C TYR A 105 -8.87 9.11 2.23
N LEU A 106 -8.18 9.49 3.31
CA LEU A 106 -8.83 10.13 4.46
C LEU A 106 -9.63 11.37 4.05
N SER A 107 -9.03 12.23 3.21
CA SER A 107 -9.67 13.46 2.73
C SER A 107 -10.90 13.16 1.85
N LYS A 108 -10.80 12.18 0.95
CA LYS A 108 -11.90 11.72 0.10
C LYS A 108 -13.05 11.18 0.93
N LEU A 109 -12.77 10.29 1.90
CA LEU A 109 -13.77 9.72 2.79
C LEU A 109 -14.43 10.77 3.67
N ALA A 110 -13.71 11.82 4.09
CA ALA A 110 -14.28 12.95 4.81
C ALA A 110 -15.25 13.76 3.94
N ALA A 111 -14.82 14.09 2.72
CA ALA A 111 -15.63 14.84 1.77
C ALA A 111 -16.92 14.10 1.38
N GLU A 112 -16.86 12.78 1.23
CA GLU A 112 -18.02 11.94 0.90
C GLU A 112 -19.07 11.89 2.03
N GLN A 113 -18.66 12.08 3.30
CA GLN A 113 -19.58 12.09 4.43
C GLN A 113 -20.32 13.41 4.56
N LEU A 114 -19.71 14.53 4.15
CA LEU A 114 -20.26 15.87 4.33
C LEU A 114 -21.02 16.30 3.09
N LYS A 115 -22.34 16.24 3.16
CA LYS A 115 -23.22 16.86 2.16
C LYS A 115 -23.43 18.34 2.48
N ALA A 116 -23.85 19.13 1.49
CA ALA A 116 -24.16 20.54 1.69
C ALA A 116 -25.12 20.74 2.90
N LYS A 117 -24.77 21.65 3.81
CA LYS A 117 -25.51 22.01 5.04
C LYS A 117 -25.44 20.99 6.20
N GLN A 118 -24.60 19.95 6.15
CA GLN A 118 -24.39 19.07 7.31
C GLN A 118 -23.41 19.70 8.33
N ASN A 119 -23.60 19.33 9.61
CA ASN A 119 -22.73 19.80 10.69
C ASN A 119 -21.43 18.98 10.70
N TYR A 120 -20.26 19.64 10.77
CA TYR A 120 -18.98 18.96 10.91
C TYR A 120 -18.86 18.05 12.14
N LYS A 121 -19.68 18.28 13.18
CA LYS A 121 -19.76 17.40 14.37
C LYS A 121 -20.36 16.03 14.09
N GLU A 122 -21.03 15.85 12.95
CA GLU A 122 -21.62 14.57 12.51
C GLU A 122 -20.63 13.70 11.74
N LEU A 123 -19.43 14.22 11.48
CA LEU A 123 -18.39 13.47 10.79
C LEU A 123 -17.97 12.26 11.63
N LYS A 124 -18.17 11.06 11.07
CA LYS A 124 -17.72 9.82 11.69
C LYS A 124 -16.19 9.76 11.68
N LYS A 125 -15.60 9.08 12.65
CA LYS A 125 -14.15 8.79 12.64
C LYS A 125 -13.77 8.05 11.36
N ILE A 126 -12.68 8.47 10.72
CA ILE A 126 -12.17 7.88 9.49
C ILE A 126 -10.84 7.21 9.80
N ILE A 127 -10.72 5.97 9.41
CA ILE A 127 -9.54 5.14 9.66
C ILE A 127 -9.08 4.55 8.33
N THR A 128 -7.79 4.67 8.01
CA THR A 128 -7.17 3.89 6.94
C THR A 128 -6.26 2.82 7.55
N ILE A 129 -6.38 1.59 7.08
CA ILE A 129 -5.54 0.45 7.47
C ILE A 129 -4.74 0.03 6.25
N ASN A 130 -3.43 0.29 6.28
CA ASN A 130 -2.53 -0.03 5.19
C ASN A 130 -1.70 -1.26 5.57
N ILE A 131 -1.89 -2.37 4.87
CA ILE A 131 -1.13 -3.61 5.05
C ILE A 131 -0.07 -3.66 3.95
N LEU A 132 1.21 -3.59 4.35
CA LEU A 132 2.34 -3.40 3.46
C LEU A 132 3.17 -4.67 3.35
N LYS A 133 3.46 -5.13 2.13
CA LYS A 133 4.43 -6.21 1.84
C LYS A 133 5.88 -5.72 1.79
N TYR A 134 6.14 -4.49 2.24
CA TYR A 134 7.48 -3.87 2.24
C TYR A 134 7.70 -3.02 3.49
N ASN A 135 8.98 -2.74 3.79
CA ASN A 135 9.36 -1.83 4.86
C ASN A 135 9.26 -0.37 4.38
N TYR A 136 8.58 0.48 5.13
CA TYR A 136 8.37 1.89 4.78
C TYR A 136 8.76 2.86 5.89
N LEU A 137 8.25 2.65 7.11
CA LEU A 137 8.53 3.53 8.23
C LEU A 137 9.91 3.22 8.85
N LYS A 138 10.67 4.25 9.23
CA LYS A 138 11.94 4.10 9.94
C LYS A 138 11.73 3.75 11.43
N ARG A 139 10.88 2.78 11.72
CA ARG A 139 10.55 2.31 13.10
C ARG A 139 10.62 0.81 13.13
N ASN A 140 10.99 0.25 14.28
CA ASN A 140 11.08 -1.21 14.45
C ASN A 140 9.71 -1.88 14.71
N ALA A 141 8.66 -1.10 14.97
CA ALA A 141 7.32 -1.63 15.14
C ALA A 141 6.76 -2.12 13.80
N TYR A 142 6.15 -3.29 13.78
CA TYR A 142 5.46 -3.80 12.60
C TYR A 142 4.05 -3.20 12.44
N HIS A 143 3.47 -2.68 13.51
CA HIS A 143 2.21 -1.93 13.50
C HIS A 143 2.45 -0.55 14.08
N SER A 144 2.15 0.48 13.31
CA SER A 144 2.29 1.89 13.69
C SER A 144 0.98 2.63 13.44
N ILE A 145 0.61 3.51 14.36
CA ILE A 145 -0.60 4.33 14.25
C ILE A 145 -0.17 5.79 14.15
N ALA A 146 -0.75 6.51 13.18
CA ALA A 146 -0.62 7.96 13.06
C ALA A 146 -1.95 8.63 13.42
N ARG A 147 -1.86 9.64 14.28
CA ARG A 147 -2.97 10.50 14.74
C ARG A 147 -2.53 11.95 14.74
N MET A 148 -3.48 12.87 14.68
CA MET A 148 -3.21 14.30 14.77
C MET A 148 -3.12 14.72 16.24
N LYS A 149 -2.00 15.36 16.61
CA LYS A 149 -1.75 15.84 17.96
C LYS A 149 -1.27 17.29 17.93
N TYR A 150 -1.57 18.05 18.98
CA TYR A 150 -0.95 19.36 19.16
C TYR A 150 0.54 19.23 19.45
N MET A 151 1.34 20.09 18.86
CA MET A 151 2.75 20.24 19.18
C MET A 151 2.96 21.56 19.89
N ASN A 152 3.69 21.55 21.00
CA ASN A 152 4.18 22.79 21.61
C ASN A 152 5.33 23.36 20.75
N THR A 153 5.18 24.60 20.31
CA THR A 153 6.18 25.32 19.50
C THR A 153 7.04 26.29 20.30
N ASN A 154 6.85 26.35 21.64
CA ASN A 154 7.66 27.22 22.51
C ASN A 154 9.09 26.62 22.67
N PRO A 155 10.15 27.26 22.15
CA PRO A 155 11.50 26.71 22.17
C PRO A 155 12.05 26.40 23.57
N THR A 156 11.61 27.13 24.61
CA THR A 156 12.04 26.92 25.99
C THR A 156 11.41 25.68 26.64
N GLU A 157 10.25 25.25 26.15
CA GLU A 157 9.56 24.06 26.62
C GLU A 157 9.92 22.79 25.83
N PHE A 158 10.46 22.96 24.61
CA PHE A 158 10.89 21.86 23.74
C PHE A 158 12.07 21.04 24.30
N VAL A 159 12.93 21.70 25.11
CA VAL A 159 14.16 21.07 25.66
C VAL A 159 13.86 20.26 26.92
N ASP A 160 12.77 20.58 27.64
CA ASP A 160 12.46 19.97 28.95
C ASP A 160 11.41 18.83 28.87
N MET A 161 10.77 18.68 27.73
CA MET A 161 9.81 17.62 27.50
C MET A 161 10.47 16.37 26.93
N GLY A 162 11.15 15.64 27.77
CA GLY A 162 11.24 14.19 27.58
C GLY A 162 9.81 13.68 27.43
N TYR A 163 9.46 13.19 26.26
CA TYR A 163 8.19 12.61 25.75
C TYR A 163 7.23 11.96 26.76
N LYS A 164 6.90 12.62 27.85
CA LYS A 164 6.05 12.13 28.95
C LYS A 164 5.13 13.22 29.48
N LYS A 165 4.22 13.68 28.65
CA LYS A 165 2.92 14.20 29.12
C LYS A 165 1.89 13.95 28.05
N GLU A 166 0.68 13.64 28.49
CA GLU A 166 -0.51 13.41 27.68
C GLU A 166 -0.60 14.45 26.57
N GLU A 167 -0.14 14.05 25.37
CA GLU A 167 -0.27 14.87 24.19
C GLU A 167 -1.75 14.93 23.86
N GLU A 168 -2.35 16.10 24.01
CA GLU A 168 -3.74 16.35 23.68
C GLU A 168 -3.96 16.05 22.18
N GLU A 169 -4.91 15.17 21.87
CA GLU A 169 -5.31 14.90 20.49
C GLU A 169 -5.97 16.15 19.91
N ALA A 170 -5.43 16.66 18.78
CA ALA A 170 -6.03 17.79 18.06
C ALA A 170 -7.41 17.43 17.50
N THR A 171 -7.58 16.17 17.08
CA THR A 171 -8.86 15.58 16.67
C THR A 171 -8.77 14.07 16.71
N ASN A 172 -9.86 13.40 17.05
CA ASN A 172 -9.98 11.94 16.96
C ASN A 172 -10.67 11.50 15.65
N THR A 173 -10.83 12.43 14.70
CA THR A 173 -11.54 12.15 13.44
C THR A 173 -10.70 11.30 12.48
N PHE A 174 -9.38 11.48 12.46
CA PHE A 174 -8.49 10.83 11.50
C PHE A 174 -7.48 9.91 12.18
N GLU A 175 -7.38 8.69 11.68
CA GLU A 175 -6.41 7.70 12.14
C GLU A 175 -5.87 6.90 10.96
N MET A 176 -4.56 6.65 10.91
CA MET A 176 -3.93 5.81 9.90
C MET A 176 -3.15 4.70 10.57
N HIS A 177 -3.41 3.46 10.17
CA HIS A 177 -2.64 2.29 10.57
C HIS A 177 -1.71 1.88 9.45
N PHE A 178 -0.46 1.55 9.79
CA PHE A 178 0.54 0.99 8.90
C PHE A 178 1.02 -0.32 9.50
N ILE A 179 0.74 -1.43 8.81
CA ILE A 179 1.14 -2.78 9.21
C ILE A 179 2.15 -3.29 8.19
N GLU A 180 3.40 -3.48 8.61
CA GLU A 180 4.51 -3.84 7.73
C GLU A 180 4.86 -5.32 7.92
N LEU A 181 4.34 -6.18 7.03
CA LEU A 181 4.49 -7.64 7.11
C LEU A 181 5.96 -8.11 7.17
N PRO A 182 6.94 -7.50 6.46
CA PRO A 182 8.33 -7.95 6.60
C PRO A 182 8.91 -7.72 8.00
N LYS A 183 8.52 -6.62 8.69
CA LYS A 183 8.94 -6.38 10.08
C LYS A 183 8.26 -7.35 11.04
N PHE A 184 6.98 -7.66 10.79
CA PHE A 184 6.25 -8.68 11.55
C PHE A 184 6.93 -10.03 11.42
N LYS A 185 7.22 -10.48 10.20
CA LYS A 185 7.90 -11.74 9.92
C LYS A 185 9.30 -11.78 10.55
N GLN A 186 10.06 -10.69 10.47
CA GLN A 186 11.40 -10.62 11.11
C GLN A 186 11.34 -10.79 12.62
N LYS A 187 10.28 -10.31 13.28
CA LYS A 187 10.08 -10.49 14.74
C LYS A 187 9.62 -11.90 15.10
N ASN A 188 9.06 -12.63 14.16
CA ASN A 188 8.59 -14.00 14.28
C ASN A 188 7.78 -14.26 15.58
N PRO A 189 6.69 -13.54 15.87
CA PRO A 189 5.92 -13.71 17.10
C PRO A 189 5.20 -15.06 17.19
N ASP A 190 4.84 -15.48 18.40
CA ASP A 190 4.31 -16.81 18.70
C ASP A 190 2.78 -16.95 18.66
N CYS A 191 2.08 -16.12 17.90
CA CYS A 191 0.61 -16.13 17.78
C CYS A 191 -0.12 -15.85 19.11
N ASN A 192 0.49 -15.10 20.03
CA ASN A 192 -0.07 -14.83 21.36
C ASN A 192 -1.25 -13.86 21.35
N THR A 193 -1.38 -13.05 20.34
CA THR A 193 -2.47 -12.08 20.19
C THR A 193 -3.27 -12.34 18.92
N LYS A 194 -4.56 -11.94 18.92
CA LYS A 194 -5.40 -12.02 17.72
C LYS A 194 -4.77 -11.33 16.51
N LEU A 195 -4.11 -10.18 16.72
CA LEU A 195 -3.42 -9.49 15.64
C LEU A 195 -2.29 -10.33 15.04
N GLU A 196 -1.46 -10.94 15.85
CA GLU A 196 -0.39 -11.82 15.37
C GLU A 196 -0.93 -13.03 14.61
N GLN A 197 -2.01 -13.63 15.10
CA GLN A 197 -2.70 -14.73 14.45
C GLN A 197 -3.20 -14.35 13.05
N TRP A 198 -3.88 -13.20 12.93
CA TRP A 198 -4.35 -12.69 11.64
C TRP A 198 -3.22 -12.31 10.70
N LEU A 199 -2.14 -11.71 11.22
CA LEU A 199 -1.01 -11.33 10.38
C LEU A 199 -0.25 -12.54 9.84
N TRP A 200 -0.16 -13.64 10.58
CA TRP A 200 0.38 -14.90 10.07
C TRP A 200 -0.47 -15.50 8.96
N LEU A 201 -1.80 -15.43 9.07
CA LEU A 201 -2.68 -15.89 8.00
C LEU A 201 -2.53 -14.99 6.74
N ILE A 202 -2.45 -13.67 6.91
CA ILE A 202 -2.30 -12.72 5.79
C ILE A 202 -0.94 -12.89 5.11
N ASP A 203 0.15 -12.99 5.87
CA ASP A 203 1.50 -13.23 5.32
C ASP A 203 1.57 -14.60 4.61
N GLY A 204 0.97 -15.62 5.19
CA GLY A 204 0.80 -16.96 4.61
C GLY A 204 2.08 -17.74 4.35
N SER A 205 3.27 -17.20 4.71
CA SER A 205 4.56 -17.81 4.39
C SER A 205 4.96 -18.95 5.35
N GLU A 206 4.38 -18.98 6.56
CA GLU A 206 4.71 -19.94 7.62
C GLU A 206 3.51 -20.83 7.95
N GLU A 207 3.38 -21.95 7.26
CA GLU A 207 2.22 -22.86 7.36
C GLU A 207 1.94 -23.33 8.81
N GLU A 208 2.98 -23.57 9.61
CA GLU A 208 2.82 -23.99 11.00
C GLU A 208 2.20 -22.87 11.86
N LYS A 209 2.60 -21.62 11.64
CA LYS A 209 2.01 -20.45 12.33
C LYS A 209 0.56 -20.25 11.91
N VAL A 210 0.22 -20.46 10.63
CA VAL A 210 -1.16 -20.40 10.13
C VAL A 210 -2.01 -21.48 10.79
N LYS A 211 -1.53 -22.73 10.88
CA LYS A 211 -2.24 -23.83 11.57
C LYS A 211 -2.43 -23.56 13.06
N MET A 212 -1.41 -23.03 13.74
CA MET A 212 -1.53 -22.62 15.14
C MET A 212 -2.62 -21.54 15.29
N SER A 213 -2.59 -20.50 14.47
CA SER A 213 -3.57 -19.42 14.49
C SER A 213 -4.99 -19.94 14.26
N ALA A 214 -5.19 -20.82 13.27
CA ALA A 214 -6.48 -21.44 12.97
C ALA A 214 -7.01 -22.31 14.10
N LYS A 215 -6.12 -22.95 14.86
CA LYS A 215 -6.49 -23.76 16.04
C LYS A 215 -6.97 -22.89 17.21
N GLU A 216 -6.34 -21.73 17.40
CA GLU A 216 -6.61 -20.82 18.51
C GLU A 216 -7.79 -19.86 18.23
N ASN A 217 -8.07 -19.58 16.95
CA ASN A 217 -9.09 -18.62 16.51
C ASN A 217 -10.02 -19.24 15.47
N GLU A 218 -11.29 -19.40 15.83
CA GLU A 218 -12.32 -20.01 14.99
C GLU A 218 -12.56 -19.22 13.70
N GLU A 219 -12.51 -17.87 13.73
CA GLU A 219 -12.73 -17.04 12.55
C GLU A 219 -11.56 -17.15 11.56
N ILE A 220 -10.34 -17.36 12.06
CA ILE A 220 -9.17 -17.68 11.23
C ILE A 220 -9.33 -19.05 10.60
N ASN A 221 -9.81 -20.06 11.35
CA ASN A 221 -10.07 -21.37 10.78
C ASN A 221 -11.09 -21.32 9.63
N LYS A 222 -12.21 -20.62 9.84
CA LYS A 222 -13.22 -20.38 8.78
C LYS A 222 -12.60 -19.70 7.58
N THR A 223 -11.74 -18.71 7.80
CA THR A 223 -11.04 -18.00 6.70
C THR A 223 -10.12 -18.93 5.92
N VAL A 224 -9.39 -19.81 6.59
CA VAL A 224 -8.56 -20.85 5.94
C VAL A 224 -9.42 -21.80 5.11
N GLU A 225 -10.58 -22.22 5.61
CA GLU A 225 -11.51 -23.08 4.86
C GLU A 225 -12.04 -22.38 3.60
N GLU A 226 -12.44 -21.10 3.70
CA GLU A 226 -12.90 -20.31 2.55
C GLU A 226 -11.78 -20.10 1.53
N LEU A 227 -10.55 -19.82 1.98
CA LEU A 227 -9.38 -19.73 1.11
C LEU A 227 -9.09 -21.04 0.39
N ASN A 228 -9.21 -22.17 1.08
CA ASN A 228 -9.03 -23.49 0.47
C ASN A 228 -10.10 -23.78 -0.59
N LYS A 229 -11.37 -23.40 -0.33
CA LYS A 229 -12.46 -23.53 -1.34
C LYS A 229 -12.17 -22.62 -2.54
N LEU A 230 -11.78 -21.37 -2.31
CA LEU A 230 -11.46 -20.41 -3.36
C LEU A 230 -10.30 -20.92 -4.23
N SER A 231 -9.24 -21.43 -3.60
CA SER A 231 -8.05 -21.96 -4.28
C SER A 231 -8.29 -23.22 -5.10
N LYS A 232 -9.35 -23.95 -4.81
CA LYS A 232 -9.77 -25.14 -5.59
C LYS A 232 -10.76 -24.82 -6.72
N ASN A 233 -11.27 -23.60 -6.77
CA ASN A 233 -12.22 -23.18 -7.81
C ASN A 233 -11.46 -22.66 -9.04
N PRO A 234 -11.49 -23.33 -10.20
CA PRO A 234 -10.72 -22.93 -11.38
C PRO A 234 -11.08 -21.51 -11.88
N ASP A 235 -12.34 -21.10 -11.79
CA ASP A 235 -12.79 -19.78 -12.24
C ASP A 235 -12.22 -18.65 -11.33
N GLU A 236 -12.14 -18.91 -10.03
CA GLU A 236 -11.58 -17.96 -9.08
C GLU A 236 -10.05 -17.87 -9.22
N VAL A 237 -9.37 -19.00 -9.47
CA VAL A 237 -7.94 -19.04 -9.77
C VAL A 237 -7.64 -18.28 -11.05
N ALA A 238 -8.42 -18.49 -12.12
CA ALA A 238 -8.23 -17.77 -13.39
C ALA A 238 -8.40 -16.23 -13.21
N LYS A 239 -9.38 -15.78 -12.44
CA LYS A 239 -9.58 -14.35 -12.14
C LYS A 239 -8.43 -13.76 -11.32
N TYR A 240 -7.93 -14.52 -10.34
CA TYR A 240 -6.75 -14.13 -9.57
C TYR A 240 -5.54 -13.98 -10.50
N GLU A 241 -5.27 -14.96 -11.36
CA GLU A 241 -4.16 -14.92 -12.31
C GLU A 241 -4.28 -13.74 -13.29
N GLU A 242 -5.48 -13.50 -13.83
CA GLU A 242 -5.76 -12.34 -14.70
C GLU A 242 -5.45 -11.03 -13.98
N ARG A 243 -5.83 -10.89 -12.71
CA ARG A 243 -5.53 -9.73 -11.89
C ARG A 243 -4.04 -9.54 -11.68
N GLU A 244 -3.31 -10.60 -11.30
CA GLU A 244 -1.85 -10.54 -11.13
C GLU A 244 -1.13 -10.16 -12.44
N TRP A 245 -1.55 -10.71 -13.57
CA TRP A 245 -1.05 -10.33 -14.89
C TRP A 245 -1.32 -8.86 -15.23
N SER A 246 -2.48 -8.34 -14.88
CA SER A 246 -2.82 -6.93 -15.08
C SER A 246 -1.91 -6.01 -14.26
N ILE A 247 -1.70 -6.33 -12.98
CA ILE A 247 -0.78 -5.59 -12.10
C ILE A 247 0.66 -5.65 -12.63
N MET A 248 1.11 -6.83 -13.05
CA MET A 248 2.45 -7.00 -13.62
C MET A 248 2.65 -6.15 -14.88
N ARG A 249 1.70 -6.18 -15.82
CA ARG A 249 1.76 -5.34 -17.04
C ARG A 249 1.83 -3.85 -16.72
N TYR A 250 0.98 -3.38 -15.81
CA TYR A 250 0.99 -1.99 -15.34
C TYR A 250 2.35 -1.59 -14.76
N ASN A 251 2.93 -2.43 -13.90
CA ASN A 251 4.23 -2.15 -13.27
C ASN A 251 5.35 -2.08 -14.31
N VAL A 252 5.36 -2.98 -15.31
CA VAL A 252 6.34 -2.97 -16.41
C VAL A 252 6.20 -1.71 -17.26
N GLU A 253 4.98 -1.28 -17.58
CA GLU A 253 4.70 -0.06 -18.33
C GLU A 253 5.16 1.18 -17.57
N MET A 254 4.83 1.29 -16.29
CA MET A 254 5.26 2.40 -15.43
C MET A 254 6.77 2.51 -15.31
N GLU A 255 7.46 1.37 -15.12
CA GLU A 255 8.92 1.33 -15.04
C GLU A 255 9.56 1.73 -16.39
N THR A 256 8.97 1.30 -17.49
CA THR A 256 9.43 1.67 -18.84
C THR A 256 9.28 3.17 -19.07
N ASN A 257 8.12 3.73 -18.77
CA ASN A 257 7.83 5.17 -18.90
C ASN A 257 8.75 6.01 -18.00
N ARG A 258 9.03 5.53 -16.76
CA ARG A 258 10.00 6.18 -15.86
C ARG A 258 11.40 6.23 -16.49
N LYS A 259 11.89 5.12 -17.02
CA LYS A 259 13.20 5.06 -17.67
C LYS A 259 13.32 5.94 -18.91
N ILE A 260 12.23 6.03 -19.69
CA ILE A 260 12.15 6.96 -20.84
C ILE A 260 12.26 8.40 -20.35
N GLY A 261 11.42 8.79 -19.37
CA GLY A 261 11.43 10.13 -18.80
C GLY A 261 12.77 10.54 -18.18
N GLU A 262 13.45 9.60 -17.49
CA GLU A 262 14.79 9.83 -16.93
C GLU A 262 15.81 10.12 -18.04
N LYS A 263 15.81 9.33 -19.13
CA LYS A 263 16.73 9.55 -20.27
C LYS A 263 16.45 10.87 -20.99
N GLU A 264 15.18 11.20 -21.19
CA GLU A 264 14.78 12.46 -21.81
C GLU A 264 15.15 13.66 -20.92
N GLY A 265 14.92 13.55 -19.62
CA GLY A 265 15.30 14.56 -18.63
C GLY A 265 16.82 14.76 -18.56
N GLU A 266 17.61 13.68 -18.58
CA GLU A 266 19.07 13.74 -18.60
C GLU A 266 19.58 14.41 -19.88
N LYS A 267 19.01 14.05 -21.04
CA LYS A 267 19.36 14.68 -22.32
C LYS A 267 19.04 16.17 -22.33
N ALA A 268 17.82 16.54 -21.91
CA ALA A 268 17.40 17.94 -21.81
C ALA A 268 18.25 18.73 -20.82
N GLY A 269 18.64 18.11 -19.68
CA GLY A 269 19.52 18.71 -18.69
C GLY A 269 20.91 19.01 -19.27
N ARG A 270 21.51 18.04 -19.96
CA ARG A 270 22.83 18.21 -20.63
C ARG A 270 22.79 19.29 -21.72
N GLU A 271 21.72 19.35 -22.52
CA GLU A 271 21.55 20.38 -23.54
C GLU A 271 21.40 21.77 -22.91
N ASN A 272 20.66 21.87 -21.82
CA ASN A 272 20.47 23.14 -21.10
C ASN A 272 21.78 23.61 -20.44
N GLU A 273 22.53 22.69 -19.85
CA GLU A 273 23.84 22.97 -19.28
C GLU A 273 24.82 23.47 -20.35
N LYS A 274 24.91 22.79 -21.51
CA LYS A 274 25.72 23.26 -22.64
C LYS A 274 25.33 24.68 -23.09
N ARG A 275 24.03 24.95 -23.23
CA ARG A 275 23.51 26.29 -23.58
C ARG A 275 23.94 27.35 -22.56
N ASN A 276 23.87 27.03 -21.26
CA ASN A 276 24.26 27.95 -20.19
C ASN A 276 25.78 28.21 -20.21
N VAL A 277 26.60 27.18 -20.45
CA VAL A 277 28.07 27.31 -20.60
C VAL A 277 28.38 28.24 -21.78
N ILE A 278 27.78 28.01 -22.97
CA ILE A 278 27.96 28.85 -24.16
C ILE A 278 27.64 30.32 -23.85
N LYS A 279 26.51 30.58 -23.21
CA LYS A 279 26.09 31.95 -22.85
C LYS A 279 27.05 32.61 -21.87
N ASN A 280 27.54 31.87 -20.88
CA ASN A 280 28.47 32.39 -19.89
C ASN A 280 29.83 32.71 -20.51
N LEU A 281 30.37 31.85 -21.37
CA LEU A 281 31.61 32.08 -22.10
C LEU A 281 31.50 33.28 -23.05
N HIS A 282 30.38 33.41 -23.76
CA HIS A 282 30.13 34.56 -24.62
C HIS A 282 30.06 35.89 -23.84
N LYS A 283 29.40 35.91 -22.68
CA LYS A 283 29.39 37.10 -21.78
C LYS A 283 30.79 37.48 -21.26
N LEU A 284 31.69 36.53 -21.18
CA LEU A 284 33.10 36.76 -20.84
C LEU A 284 33.96 37.21 -22.03
N ASN A 285 33.32 37.51 -23.18
CA ASN A 285 33.95 37.88 -24.44
C ASN A 285 34.92 36.86 -25.01
N ILE A 286 34.69 35.56 -24.75
CA ILE A 286 35.44 34.47 -25.36
C ILE A 286 35.05 34.38 -26.87
N PRO A 287 35.99 34.26 -27.80
CA PRO A 287 35.69 34.11 -29.21
C PRO A 287 34.83 32.86 -29.50
N ILE A 288 33.92 32.98 -30.50
CA ILE A 288 32.99 31.87 -30.85
C ILE A 288 33.71 30.61 -31.22
N GLU A 289 34.82 30.71 -31.96
CA GLU A 289 35.69 29.59 -32.29
C GLU A 289 36.17 28.84 -31.08
N GLN A 290 36.60 29.51 -30.01
CA GLN A 290 37.07 28.89 -28.78
C GLN A 290 35.91 28.30 -27.97
N ILE A 291 34.73 28.95 -27.98
CA ILE A 291 33.52 28.44 -27.36
C ILE A 291 33.12 27.13 -28.04
N ALA A 292 33.07 27.13 -29.38
CA ALA A 292 32.72 25.95 -30.19
C ALA A 292 33.63 24.77 -29.88
N GLN A 293 34.94 25.03 -29.79
CA GLN A 293 35.94 24.00 -29.45
C GLN A 293 35.73 23.46 -27.99
N ALA A 294 35.42 24.36 -27.03
CA ALA A 294 35.26 23.98 -25.64
C ALA A 294 34.00 23.12 -25.38
N VAL A 295 32.94 23.32 -26.17
CA VAL A 295 31.64 22.61 -25.98
C VAL A 295 31.43 21.50 -27.03
N GLU A 296 32.42 21.26 -27.89
CA GLU A 296 32.39 20.24 -28.96
C GLU A 296 31.18 20.44 -29.91
N LEU A 297 31.00 21.68 -30.37
CA LEU A 297 30.00 22.10 -31.37
C LEU A 297 30.68 22.85 -32.53
N THR A 298 29.96 23.06 -33.60
CA THR A 298 30.39 23.93 -34.67
C THR A 298 30.10 25.41 -34.30
N GLU A 299 30.86 26.37 -34.88
CA GLU A 299 30.64 27.79 -34.69
C GLU A 299 29.22 28.20 -35.05
N LYS A 300 28.67 27.62 -36.12
CA LYS A 300 27.31 27.85 -36.57
C LYS A 300 26.26 27.44 -35.51
N GLU A 301 26.43 26.27 -34.85
CA GLU A 301 25.55 25.81 -33.78
C GLU A 301 25.63 26.72 -32.55
N VAL A 302 26.84 27.21 -32.21
CA VAL A 302 27.01 28.16 -31.10
C VAL A 302 26.31 29.48 -31.40
N GLU A 303 26.42 30.01 -32.65
CA GLU A 303 25.70 31.22 -33.09
C GLU A 303 24.18 31.04 -33.04
N GLU A 304 23.66 29.90 -33.47
CA GLU A 304 22.23 29.59 -33.42
C GLU A 304 21.71 29.59 -31.97
N ILE A 305 22.46 28.98 -31.03
CA ILE A 305 22.11 28.97 -29.61
C ILE A 305 22.10 30.39 -29.02
N LEU A 306 23.00 31.26 -29.46
CA LEU A 306 23.06 32.63 -28.98
C LEU A 306 21.95 33.52 -29.59
N LYS A 307 21.55 33.30 -30.86
CA LYS A 307 20.51 34.05 -31.57
C LYS A 307 19.09 33.82 -31.07
N ILE A 308 18.79 32.66 -30.49
CA ILE A 308 17.45 32.32 -29.98
C ILE A 308 16.98 33.23 -28.83
N GLN A 309 17.79 34.16 -28.35
CA GLN A 309 17.44 35.12 -27.30
C GLN A 309 17.22 36.55 -27.72
N GLU A 310 17.36 36.89 -28.99
CA GLU A 310 17.11 38.26 -29.48
C GLU A 310 15.66 38.44 -29.98
N ASN A 311 14.80 37.42 -29.88
CA ASN A 311 13.37 37.47 -30.13
C ASN A 311 12.60 37.07 -28.84
#